data_b0f16ebc777a80abf478be96dd86d546
#
_entry.id   b0f16ebc777a80abf478be96dd86d546
#
_cell.length_a   1.000
_cell.length_b   1.000
_cell.length_c   1.000
_cell.angle_alpha   90.00
_cell.angle_beta   90.00
_cell.angle_gamma   90.00
#
_symmetry.space_group_name_H-M   'P 1'
#
loop_
_entity.id
_entity.type
_entity.pdbx_description
1 polymer ?
#
loop_
_entity_poly.entity_id
_entity_poly.type
_entity_poly.pdbx_seq_one_letter_code
_entity_poly.pdbx_strand_id
1 'polypeptide(L)'
;MEIFPDIPLPEPQQRTVDAMRAVLADGDCPASGPLYFMYRSLAQTGADRLWLEENNIRYDLTVIPPATLCNEFVKTKGHYHPANPAGTGYTELYQIIAGQAHYLLQMEDGSDAVVVRAAAGDVVLIPPGYGHVTINPTDEELRMVNLVSDSFASVYAPFENLRGAAFYEMCSGWEKNPLYPSHPELRFEDAEEYPAYGIFHGRPIYDLVGSEDLAGILNRPEEYPDLF
;
A
#
# COMPACT_ATOMS: atom_id res chain seq x y z
N MET A 1 -15.07 15.63 7.19
CA MET A 1 -15.51 14.39 7.87
C MET A 1 -14.24 13.67 8.29
N GLU A 2 -14.16 13.29 9.55
CA GLU A 2 -12.95 12.59 10.06
C GLU A 2 -13.03 11.14 9.59
N ILE A 3 -12.11 10.75 8.69
CA ILE A 3 -12.09 9.41 8.05
C ILE A 3 -11.37 8.40 8.97
N PHE A 4 -10.49 8.91 9.84
CA PHE A 4 -9.75 8.09 10.78
C PHE A 4 -10.43 8.08 12.17
N PRO A 5 -10.66 6.91 12.76
CA PRO A 5 -11.20 6.80 14.10
C PRO A 5 -10.23 7.37 15.16
N ASP A 6 -10.78 7.93 16.25
CA ASP A 6 -9.99 8.42 17.39
C ASP A 6 -9.44 7.23 18.19
N ILE A 7 -8.36 6.65 17.69
CA ILE A 7 -7.66 5.52 18.31
C ILE A 7 -6.36 6.02 18.93
N PRO A 8 -6.06 5.71 20.20
CA PRO A 8 -4.75 5.99 20.77
C PRO A 8 -3.66 5.27 19.98
N LEU A 9 -2.71 6.03 19.42
CA LEU A 9 -1.65 5.46 18.61
C LEU A 9 -0.52 4.92 19.51
N PRO A 10 -0.04 3.68 19.25
CA PRO A 10 1.16 3.15 19.88
C PRO A 10 2.42 3.85 19.34
N GLU A 11 3.58 3.51 19.89
CA GLU A 11 4.85 3.94 19.30
C GLU A 11 4.98 3.40 17.86
N PRO A 12 5.32 4.24 16.87
CA PRO A 12 5.40 3.81 15.48
C PRO A 12 6.65 2.97 15.20
N GLN A 13 6.50 2.00 14.33
CA GLN A 13 7.63 1.40 13.64
C GLN A 13 8.13 2.39 12.58
N GLN A 14 9.44 2.67 12.58
CA GLN A 14 10.05 3.60 11.63
C GLN A 14 10.68 2.84 10.47
N ARG A 15 10.48 3.33 9.25
CA ARG A 15 11.27 2.92 8.10
C ARG A 15 12.33 3.98 7.83
N THR A 16 13.58 3.60 7.91
CA THR A 16 14.70 4.52 7.70
C THR A 16 15.21 4.49 6.26
N VAL A 17 15.97 5.52 5.87
CA VAL A 17 16.68 5.56 4.58
C VAL A 17 17.53 4.31 4.38
N ASP A 18 18.27 3.87 5.40
CA ASP A 18 19.13 2.69 5.29
C ASP A 18 18.34 1.42 4.98
N ALA A 19 17.14 1.27 5.54
CA ALA A 19 16.26 0.14 5.24
C ALA A 19 15.64 0.21 3.82
N MET A 20 15.73 1.37 3.17
CA MET A 20 15.20 1.64 1.84
C MET A 20 16.25 1.58 0.73
N ARG A 21 17.56 1.66 1.05
CA ARG A 21 18.65 1.77 0.05
C ARG A 21 18.58 0.72 -1.06
N ALA A 22 18.17 -0.50 -0.73
CA ALA A 22 18.02 -1.59 -1.71
C ALA A 22 16.91 -1.35 -2.75
N VAL A 23 16.01 -0.39 -2.53
CA VAL A 23 14.85 -0.13 -3.41
C VAL A 23 14.80 1.32 -3.92
N LEU A 24 15.84 2.12 -3.68
CA LEU A 24 15.95 3.48 -4.20
C LEU A 24 16.61 3.51 -5.58
N ALA A 25 16.21 4.47 -6.41
CA ALA A 25 16.85 4.75 -7.70
C ALA A 25 18.34 5.04 -7.51
N ASP A 26 18.69 5.84 -6.49
CA ASP A 26 20.06 6.07 -6.03
C ASP A 26 20.24 5.51 -4.60
N GLY A 27 20.75 4.29 -4.51
CA GLY A 27 21.02 3.63 -3.22
C GLY A 27 22.15 4.28 -2.42
N ASP A 28 22.99 5.11 -3.06
CA ASP A 28 24.11 5.83 -2.43
C ASP A 28 23.73 7.27 -2.02
N CYS A 29 22.47 7.63 -2.19
CA CYS A 29 21.95 8.94 -1.77
C CYS A 29 22.36 9.26 -0.32
N PRO A 30 22.98 10.42 -0.04
CA PRO A 30 23.57 10.73 1.28
C PRO A 30 22.54 11.02 2.38
N ALA A 31 21.24 10.92 2.07
CA ALA A 31 20.17 11.08 3.04
C ALA A 31 20.26 10.04 4.17
N SER A 32 19.70 10.37 5.34
CA SER A 32 19.65 9.48 6.51
C SER A 32 18.44 9.79 7.40
N GLY A 33 18.12 8.90 8.33
CA GLY A 33 17.01 9.07 9.28
C GLY A 33 15.72 8.39 8.85
N PRO A 34 14.61 8.64 9.58
CA PRO A 34 13.31 8.05 9.29
C PRO A 34 12.68 8.68 8.05
N LEU A 35 12.02 7.83 7.24
CA LEU A 35 11.28 8.22 6.03
C LEU A 35 9.77 8.15 6.25
N TYR A 36 9.30 7.10 6.91
CA TYR A 36 7.88 6.97 7.22
C TYR A 36 7.64 6.15 8.48
N PHE A 37 6.44 6.28 9.01
CA PHE A 37 6.03 5.74 10.31
C PHE A 37 4.82 4.83 10.13
N MET A 38 4.84 3.67 10.77
CA MET A 38 3.78 2.66 10.68
C MET A 38 3.26 2.34 12.08
N TYR A 39 1.96 2.46 12.25
CA TYR A 39 1.22 2.10 13.45
C TYR A 39 0.41 0.85 13.13
N ARG A 40 0.76 -0.27 13.75
CA ARG A 40 0.21 -1.58 13.38
C ARG A 40 -0.86 -2.06 14.34
N SER A 41 -1.78 -2.90 13.81
CA SER A 41 -2.78 -3.64 14.58
C SER A 41 -3.66 -2.72 15.45
N LEU A 42 -4.14 -1.64 14.87
CA LEU A 42 -5.03 -0.68 15.53
C LEU A 42 -6.43 -1.24 15.64
N ALA A 43 -7.15 -0.90 16.71
CA ALA A 43 -8.56 -1.22 16.89
C ALA A 43 -9.23 -0.17 17.77
N GLN A 44 -10.47 0.21 17.45
CA GLN A 44 -11.25 1.18 18.25
C GLN A 44 -11.75 0.57 19.55
N THR A 45 -12.21 -0.67 19.51
CA THR A 45 -12.79 -1.36 20.65
C THR A 45 -12.14 -2.72 20.89
N GLY A 46 -12.36 -3.29 22.07
CA GLY A 46 -11.93 -4.67 22.34
C GLY A 46 -12.68 -5.70 21.50
N ALA A 47 -13.92 -5.43 21.09
CA ALA A 47 -14.69 -6.32 20.22
C ALA A 47 -14.11 -6.31 18.80
N ASP A 48 -13.76 -5.13 18.26
CA ASP A 48 -13.13 -5.02 16.94
C ASP A 48 -11.79 -5.75 16.92
N ARG A 49 -10.99 -5.59 17.99
CA ARG A 49 -9.71 -6.28 18.12
C ARG A 49 -9.89 -7.80 18.05
N LEU A 50 -10.84 -8.34 18.80
CA LEU A 50 -11.14 -9.78 18.78
C LEU A 50 -11.55 -10.24 17.38
N TRP A 51 -12.44 -9.50 16.70
CA TRP A 51 -12.87 -9.83 15.37
C TRP A 51 -11.72 -9.80 14.36
N LEU A 52 -10.87 -8.77 14.41
CA LEU A 52 -9.68 -8.65 13.57
C LEU A 52 -8.72 -9.83 13.78
N GLU A 53 -8.44 -10.19 15.02
CA GLU A 53 -7.58 -11.32 15.39
C GLU A 53 -8.17 -12.66 14.92
N GLU A 54 -9.46 -12.90 15.16
CA GLU A 54 -10.17 -14.14 14.76
C GLU A 54 -10.21 -14.32 13.23
N ASN A 55 -10.23 -13.23 12.47
CA ASN A 55 -10.24 -13.24 11.01
C ASN A 55 -8.85 -13.08 10.39
N ASN A 56 -7.78 -13.03 11.20
CA ASN A 56 -6.41 -12.79 10.75
C ASN A 56 -6.29 -11.53 9.89
N ILE A 57 -6.87 -10.43 10.35
CA ILE A 57 -6.83 -9.12 9.69
C ILE A 57 -6.20 -8.13 10.65
N ARG A 58 -5.41 -7.21 10.12
CA ARG A 58 -4.96 -6.04 10.87
C ARG A 58 -5.38 -4.76 10.17
N TYR A 59 -5.63 -3.75 10.98
CA TYR A 59 -5.84 -2.38 10.55
C TYR A 59 -4.63 -1.54 10.94
N ASP A 60 -4.01 -0.91 9.96
CA ASP A 60 -2.77 -0.17 10.13
C ASP A 60 -2.92 1.29 9.69
N LEU A 61 -2.10 2.18 10.24
CA LEU A 61 -1.90 3.56 9.77
C LEU A 61 -0.45 3.72 9.34
N THR A 62 -0.24 4.31 8.16
CA THR A 62 1.08 4.73 7.69
C THR A 62 1.09 6.24 7.44
N VAL A 63 2.12 6.91 7.94
CA VAL A 63 2.37 8.35 7.78
C VAL A 63 3.66 8.53 7.02
N ILE A 64 3.59 9.20 5.87
CA ILE A 64 4.73 9.47 4.98
C ILE A 64 4.92 10.97 4.87
N PRO A 65 5.83 11.59 5.66
CA PRO A 65 6.17 12.99 5.50
C PRO A 65 6.69 13.28 4.09
N PRO A 66 6.50 14.51 3.58
CA PRO A 66 7.03 14.88 2.28
C PRO A 66 8.58 14.85 2.30
N ALA A 67 9.15 14.18 1.33
CA ALA A 67 10.60 14.15 1.15
C ALA A 67 10.97 13.75 -0.28
N THR A 68 12.18 14.10 -0.69
CA THR A 68 12.81 13.56 -1.88
C THR A 68 14.19 13.00 -1.53
N LEU A 69 14.54 11.89 -2.14
CA LEU A 69 15.80 11.19 -1.98
C LEU A 69 16.56 11.26 -3.31
N CYS A 70 17.51 12.20 -3.44
CA CYS A 70 18.26 12.42 -4.68
C CYS A 70 17.34 12.53 -5.92
N ASN A 71 16.30 13.38 -5.81
CA ASN A 71 15.24 13.62 -6.79
C ASN A 71 14.17 12.52 -6.95
N GLU A 72 14.22 11.41 -6.26
CA GLU A 72 13.13 10.44 -6.17
C GLU A 72 12.15 10.85 -5.07
N PHE A 73 10.83 10.84 -5.33
CA PHE A 73 9.84 11.07 -4.28
C PHE A 73 9.89 9.97 -3.22
N VAL A 74 9.66 10.35 -1.96
CA VAL A 74 9.56 9.38 -0.85
C VAL A 74 8.45 8.37 -1.14
N LYS A 75 8.75 7.11 -0.81
CA LYS A 75 7.86 5.99 -1.07
C LYS A 75 7.97 4.91 0.01
N THR A 76 6.99 4.01 0.05
CA THR A 76 7.12 2.76 0.82
C THR A 76 8.13 1.82 0.17
N LYS A 77 8.63 0.85 0.94
CA LYS A 77 9.61 -0.13 0.45
C LYS A 77 9.09 -0.96 -0.73
N GLY A 78 7.76 -1.11 -0.80
CA GLY A 78 7.12 -1.98 -1.78
C GLY A 78 7.29 -3.45 -1.45
N HIS A 79 6.29 -4.25 -1.80
CA HIS A 79 6.29 -5.69 -1.59
C HIS A 79 5.21 -6.37 -2.42
N TYR A 80 5.33 -7.69 -2.53
CA TYR A 80 4.28 -8.56 -3.04
C TYR A 80 3.63 -9.30 -1.88
N HIS A 81 2.39 -9.71 -2.08
CA HIS A 81 1.72 -10.66 -1.21
C HIS A 81 1.89 -12.09 -1.76
N PRO A 82 2.18 -13.08 -0.91
CA PRO A 82 2.24 -14.46 -1.36
C PRO A 82 0.84 -14.98 -1.75
N ALA A 83 0.81 -16.13 -2.37
CA ALA A 83 -0.44 -16.84 -2.60
C ALA A 83 -1.01 -17.39 -1.28
N ASN A 84 -2.34 -17.36 -1.17
CA ASN A 84 -3.10 -18.02 -0.11
C ASN A 84 -3.14 -19.55 -0.35
N PRO A 85 -3.75 -20.36 0.53
CA PRO A 85 -3.86 -21.81 0.33
C PRO A 85 -4.59 -22.26 -0.96
N ALA A 86 -5.41 -21.39 -1.56
CA ALA A 86 -6.07 -21.65 -2.85
C ALA A 86 -5.19 -21.31 -4.06
N GLY A 87 -4.02 -20.70 -3.84
CA GLY A 87 -3.08 -20.31 -4.90
C GLY A 87 -3.30 -18.89 -5.44
N THR A 88 -4.18 -18.10 -4.84
CA THR A 88 -4.46 -16.70 -5.21
C THR A 88 -3.72 -15.75 -4.26
N GLY A 89 -3.12 -14.68 -4.79
CA GLY A 89 -2.44 -13.67 -3.97
C GLY A 89 -3.41 -12.99 -3.00
N TYR A 90 -2.97 -12.74 -1.76
CA TYR A 90 -3.74 -11.93 -0.82
C TYR A 90 -3.91 -10.50 -1.35
N THR A 91 -5.02 -9.86 -0.99
CA THR A 91 -5.33 -8.47 -1.34
C THR A 91 -5.08 -7.53 -0.17
N GLU A 92 -5.13 -6.23 -0.42
CA GLU A 92 -5.02 -5.20 0.61
C GLU A 92 -5.90 -4.00 0.23
N LEU A 93 -6.65 -3.46 1.19
CA LEU A 93 -7.52 -2.31 0.99
C LEU A 93 -6.93 -1.10 1.70
N TYR A 94 -6.61 -0.06 0.95
CA TYR A 94 -6.13 1.22 1.45
C TYR A 94 -7.20 2.31 1.42
N GLN A 95 -7.05 3.30 2.30
CA GLN A 95 -7.75 4.57 2.20
C GLN A 95 -6.82 5.72 2.53
N ILE A 96 -6.87 6.78 1.71
CA ILE A 96 -6.15 8.02 1.99
C ILE A 96 -6.95 8.85 2.99
N ILE A 97 -6.30 9.23 4.09
CA ILE A 97 -6.89 10.08 5.14
C ILE A 97 -6.54 11.55 4.91
N ALA A 98 -5.31 11.82 4.49
CA ALA A 98 -4.80 13.16 4.20
C ALA A 98 -3.70 13.10 3.15
N GLY A 99 -3.56 14.16 2.36
CA GLY A 99 -2.58 14.26 1.29
C GLY A 99 -3.03 13.55 0.02
N GLN A 100 -2.06 13.23 -0.83
CA GLN A 100 -2.24 12.51 -2.08
C GLN A 100 -1.21 11.39 -2.19
N ALA A 101 -1.58 10.31 -2.85
CA ALA A 101 -0.73 9.16 -3.07
C ALA A 101 -0.75 8.72 -4.54
N HIS A 102 0.38 8.24 -5.03
CA HIS A 102 0.46 7.42 -6.21
C HIS A 102 0.77 5.97 -5.78
N TYR A 103 -0.13 5.05 -6.09
CA TYR A 103 0.10 3.62 -5.90
C TYR A 103 0.63 3.05 -7.21
N LEU A 104 1.92 2.75 -7.26
CA LEU A 104 2.51 2.01 -8.37
C LEU A 104 2.31 0.52 -8.11
N LEU A 105 1.45 -0.09 -8.92
CA LEU A 105 1.14 -1.51 -8.91
C LEU A 105 1.83 -2.17 -10.09
N GLN A 106 2.38 -3.36 -9.91
CA GLN A 106 2.99 -4.11 -11.01
C GLN A 106 2.89 -5.62 -10.82
N MET A 107 2.76 -6.34 -11.93
CA MET A 107 2.92 -7.79 -11.95
C MET A 107 4.41 -8.16 -11.82
N GLU A 108 4.72 -9.25 -11.10
CA GLU A 108 6.12 -9.66 -10.85
C GLU A 108 6.85 -10.03 -12.14
N ASP A 109 6.14 -10.59 -13.11
CA ASP A 109 6.69 -10.95 -14.43
C ASP A 109 6.91 -9.75 -15.37
N GLY A 110 6.53 -8.54 -14.92
CA GLY A 110 6.66 -7.30 -15.69
C GLY A 110 5.66 -7.17 -16.85
N SER A 111 4.59 -7.97 -16.87
CA SER A 111 3.56 -7.93 -17.92
C SER A 111 2.65 -6.71 -17.83
N ASP A 112 2.48 -6.14 -16.65
CA ASP A 112 1.64 -4.95 -16.41
C ASP A 112 2.22 -4.03 -15.33
N ALA A 113 1.98 -2.72 -15.49
CA ALA A 113 2.25 -1.70 -14.47
C ALA A 113 1.23 -0.57 -14.58
N VAL A 114 0.67 -0.18 -13.44
CA VAL A 114 -0.32 0.89 -13.34
C VAL A 114 -0.04 1.79 -12.14
N VAL A 115 -0.24 3.08 -12.34
CA VAL A 115 -0.23 4.09 -11.27
C VAL A 115 -1.68 4.45 -10.97
N VAL A 116 -2.15 4.10 -9.77
CA VAL A 116 -3.45 4.54 -9.27
C VAL A 116 -3.24 5.82 -8.46
N ARG A 117 -3.87 6.91 -8.90
CA ARG A 117 -3.85 8.21 -8.22
C ARG A 117 -4.96 8.27 -7.20
N ALA A 118 -4.64 8.65 -5.98
CA ALA A 118 -5.60 8.73 -4.89
C ALA A 118 -5.37 9.98 -4.03
N ALA A 119 -6.43 10.59 -3.58
CA ALA A 119 -6.46 11.74 -2.68
C ALA A 119 -7.27 11.43 -1.42
N ALA A 120 -7.28 12.36 -0.46
CA ALA A 120 -8.02 12.19 0.78
C ALA A 120 -9.50 11.79 0.55
N GLY A 121 -9.91 10.67 1.13
CA GLY A 121 -11.23 10.04 0.96
C GLY A 121 -11.22 8.86 0.01
N ASP A 122 -10.30 8.79 -0.94
CA ASP A 122 -10.22 7.72 -1.92
C ASP A 122 -9.78 6.40 -1.29
N VAL A 123 -10.23 5.31 -1.91
CA VAL A 123 -9.88 3.94 -1.56
C VAL A 123 -9.12 3.28 -2.71
N VAL A 124 -8.18 2.42 -2.38
CA VAL A 124 -7.38 1.67 -3.37
C VAL A 124 -7.33 0.21 -2.94
N LEU A 125 -7.84 -0.68 -3.79
CA LEU A 125 -7.77 -2.11 -3.59
C LEU A 125 -6.57 -2.66 -4.39
N ILE A 126 -5.65 -3.32 -3.70
CA ILE A 126 -4.51 -3.98 -4.33
C ILE A 126 -4.96 -5.35 -4.83
N PRO A 127 -4.95 -5.61 -6.15
CA PRO A 127 -5.41 -6.88 -6.70
C PRO A 127 -4.45 -8.04 -6.37
N PRO A 128 -4.94 -9.30 -6.44
CA PRO A 128 -4.09 -10.48 -6.31
C PRO A 128 -2.93 -10.46 -7.31
N GLY A 129 -1.73 -10.83 -6.84
CA GLY A 129 -0.54 -10.97 -7.71
C GLY A 129 0.20 -9.66 -8.02
N TYR A 130 -0.37 -8.51 -7.69
CA TYR A 130 0.33 -7.22 -7.84
C TYR A 130 1.22 -6.92 -6.63
N GLY A 131 2.47 -6.60 -6.91
CA GLY A 131 3.32 -5.87 -5.98
C GLY A 131 2.99 -4.39 -6.03
N HIS A 132 3.15 -3.71 -4.90
CA HIS A 132 2.77 -2.30 -4.81
C HIS A 132 3.77 -1.45 -4.03
N VAL A 133 3.86 -0.20 -4.44
CA VAL A 133 4.65 0.87 -3.81
C VAL A 133 3.74 2.08 -3.66
N THR A 134 3.64 2.64 -2.46
CA THR A 134 2.93 3.91 -2.25
C THR A 134 3.94 5.06 -2.24
N ILE A 135 3.70 6.07 -3.05
CA ILE A 135 4.55 7.23 -3.24
C ILE A 135 3.82 8.47 -2.71
N ASN A 136 4.50 9.33 -1.99
CA ASN A 136 4.01 10.67 -1.67
C ASN A 136 4.59 11.66 -2.70
N PRO A 137 3.83 12.06 -3.73
CA PRO A 137 4.33 12.89 -4.83
C PRO A 137 4.23 14.40 -4.53
N THR A 138 3.85 14.78 -3.30
CA THR A 138 3.55 16.17 -2.92
C THR A 138 4.49 16.69 -1.84
N ASP A 139 4.35 17.99 -1.51
CA ASP A 139 5.00 18.65 -0.39
C ASP A 139 4.18 18.64 0.91
N GLU A 140 3.07 17.87 0.92
CA GLU A 140 2.23 17.65 2.09
C GLU A 140 2.43 16.25 2.69
N GLU A 141 2.09 16.09 3.97
CA GLU A 141 2.14 14.80 4.64
C GLU A 141 1.03 13.88 4.11
N LEU A 142 1.42 12.69 3.66
CA LEU A 142 0.49 11.63 3.29
C LEU A 142 0.17 10.78 4.53
N ARG A 143 -1.13 10.63 4.82
CA ARG A 143 -1.65 9.67 5.79
C ARG A 143 -2.57 8.69 5.09
N MET A 144 -2.31 7.42 5.28
CA MET A 144 -3.15 6.35 4.74
C MET A 144 -3.37 5.26 5.78
N VAL A 145 -4.54 4.65 5.75
CA VAL A 145 -4.86 3.45 6.52
C VAL A 145 -5.03 2.27 5.58
N ASN A 146 -4.85 1.08 6.11
CA ASN A 146 -5.09 -0.14 5.34
C ASN A 146 -5.68 -1.26 6.21
N LEU A 147 -6.43 -2.14 5.54
CA LEU A 147 -6.88 -3.43 6.03
C LEU A 147 -6.19 -4.50 5.20
N VAL A 148 -5.51 -5.41 5.87
CA VAL A 148 -4.72 -6.47 5.21
C VAL A 148 -4.75 -7.75 6.04
N SER A 149 -4.64 -8.89 5.38
CA SER A 149 -4.49 -10.17 6.06
C SER A 149 -3.20 -10.21 6.90
N ASP A 150 -3.31 -10.73 8.12
CA ASP A 150 -2.16 -11.00 9.01
C ASP A 150 -1.65 -12.46 8.89
N SER A 151 -2.20 -13.22 7.92
CA SER A 151 -1.84 -14.63 7.69
C SER A 151 -0.52 -14.81 6.95
N PHE A 152 0.12 -13.74 6.50
CA PHE A 152 1.33 -13.83 5.70
C PHE A 152 2.39 -12.79 6.07
N ALA A 153 3.62 -13.02 5.61
CA ALA A 153 4.68 -12.03 5.62
C ALA A 153 4.89 -11.46 4.21
N SER A 154 5.03 -10.14 4.11
CA SER A 154 5.31 -9.43 2.86
C SER A 154 6.58 -9.94 2.18
N VAL A 155 6.54 -10.11 0.86
CA VAL A 155 7.65 -10.58 0.03
C VAL A 155 8.38 -9.38 -0.59
N TYR A 156 9.53 -9.02 -0.01
CA TYR A 156 10.32 -7.85 -0.43
C TYR A 156 11.36 -8.18 -1.50
N ALA A 157 11.82 -9.43 -1.57
CA ALA A 157 12.96 -9.85 -2.39
C ALA A 157 12.85 -9.49 -3.88
N PRO A 158 11.70 -9.57 -4.56
CA PRO A 158 11.62 -9.18 -5.97
C PRO A 158 11.99 -7.71 -6.19
N PHE A 159 11.50 -6.80 -5.34
CA PHE A 159 11.88 -5.38 -5.42
C PHE A 159 13.33 -5.14 -4.96
N GLU A 160 13.80 -5.77 -3.90
CA GLU A 160 15.18 -5.61 -3.43
C GLU A 160 16.21 -6.07 -4.48
N ASN A 161 15.96 -7.18 -5.16
CA ASN A 161 16.85 -7.73 -6.18
C ASN A 161 16.96 -6.84 -7.43
N LEU A 162 15.91 -6.08 -7.73
CA LEU A 162 15.83 -5.20 -8.91
C LEU A 162 15.89 -3.70 -8.51
N ARG A 163 16.34 -3.37 -7.29
CA ARG A 163 16.43 -2.00 -6.77
C ARG A 163 15.12 -1.23 -6.80
N GLY A 164 14.00 -1.88 -6.56
CA GLY A 164 12.68 -1.25 -6.51
C GLY A 164 11.77 -1.72 -7.63
N ALA A 165 10.71 -0.95 -7.88
CA ALA A 165 9.73 -1.23 -8.93
C ALA A 165 10.30 -0.99 -10.34
N ALA A 166 9.56 -1.42 -11.37
CA ALA A 166 9.93 -1.23 -12.78
C ALA A 166 10.01 0.24 -13.20
N PHE A 167 9.40 1.13 -12.41
CA PHE A 167 9.45 2.57 -12.61
C PHE A 167 9.74 3.28 -11.29
N TYR A 168 10.40 4.43 -11.38
CA TYR A 168 10.60 5.38 -10.29
C TYR A 168 9.83 6.67 -10.58
N GLU A 169 9.22 7.26 -9.57
CA GLU A 169 8.69 8.61 -9.68
C GLU A 169 9.73 9.61 -9.18
N MET A 170 10.34 10.29 -10.14
CA MET A 170 11.32 11.32 -9.88
C MET A 170 10.67 12.71 -9.92
N CYS A 171 11.31 13.73 -9.35
CA CYS A 171 10.84 15.12 -9.49
C CYS A 171 10.72 15.58 -10.95
N SER A 172 11.43 14.93 -11.87
CA SER A 172 11.36 15.14 -13.33
C SER A 172 10.22 14.40 -14.02
N GLY A 173 9.54 13.50 -13.35
CA GLY A 173 8.55 12.59 -13.90
C GLY A 173 8.94 11.12 -13.76
N TRP A 174 8.20 10.25 -14.41
CA TRP A 174 8.40 8.81 -14.33
C TRP A 174 9.61 8.34 -15.15
N GLU A 175 10.48 7.57 -14.52
CA GLU A 175 11.68 7.00 -15.13
C GLU A 175 11.66 5.46 -15.03
N LYS A 176 12.13 4.80 -16.08
CA LYS A 176 12.24 3.34 -16.13
C LYS A 176 13.41 2.88 -15.26
N ASN A 177 13.18 1.87 -14.44
CA ASN A 177 14.24 1.19 -13.71
C ASN A 177 15.08 0.34 -14.67
N PRO A 178 16.36 0.66 -14.90
CA PRO A 178 17.19 -0.01 -15.92
C PRO A 178 17.51 -1.47 -15.60
N LEU A 179 17.22 -1.95 -14.40
CA LEU A 179 17.47 -3.34 -14.00
C LEU A 179 16.37 -4.30 -14.45
N TYR A 180 15.23 -3.79 -14.88
CA TYR A 180 14.19 -4.64 -15.49
C TYR A 180 14.53 -4.91 -16.96
N PRO A 181 14.43 -6.18 -17.41
CA PRO A 181 14.78 -6.55 -18.79
C PRO A 181 13.79 -6.00 -19.82
N SER A 182 12.58 -5.72 -19.41
CA SER A 182 11.52 -5.11 -20.22
C SER A 182 10.62 -4.26 -19.32
N HIS A 183 9.88 -3.33 -19.92
CA HIS A 183 8.93 -2.49 -19.21
C HIS A 183 7.61 -2.53 -19.97
N PRO A 184 6.49 -2.80 -19.28
CA PRO A 184 5.17 -2.62 -19.86
C PRO A 184 4.91 -1.13 -20.12
N GLU A 185 3.84 -0.80 -20.81
CA GLU A 185 3.30 0.56 -20.82
C GLU A 185 2.86 0.93 -19.40
N LEU A 186 3.32 2.07 -18.90
CA LEU A 186 2.89 2.57 -17.60
C LEU A 186 1.51 3.23 -17.77
N ARG A 187 0.48 2.58 -17.26
CA ARG A 187 -0.90 3.10 -17.29
C ARG A 187 -1.15 4.01 -16.10
N PHE A 188 -2.11 4.91 -16.23
CA PHE A 188 -2.54 5.82 -15.17
C PHE A 188 -4.04 5.72 -15.00
N GLU A 189 -4.47 5.47 -13.77
CA GLU A 189 -5.86 5.30 -13.39
C GLU A 189 -6.16 6.12 -12.14
N ASP A 190 -7.41 6.47 -11.92
CA ASP A 190 -7.87 7.07 -10.69
C ASP A 190 -8.45 5.98 -9.77
N ALA A 191 -8.47 6.25 -8.47
CA ALA A 191 -9.04 5.34 -7.48
C ALA A 191 -10.52 5.06 -7.76
N GLU A 192 -10.96 3.84 -7.54
CA GLU A 192 -12.32 3.36 -7.80
C GLU A 192 -13.07 3.03 -6.51
N GLU A 193 -14.40 3.08 -6.59
CA GLU A 193 -15.31 2.66 -5.53
C GLU A 193 -15.83 1.24 -5.81
N TYR A 194 -16.16 0.50 -4.75
CA TYR A 194 -16.77 -0.83 -4.85
C TYR A 194 -18.09 -0.87 -4.04
N PRO A 195 -19.17 -0.25 -4.56
CA PRO A 195 -20.42 -0.06 -3.83
C PRO A 195 -21.09 -1.34 -3.35
N ALA A 196 -20.95 -2.43 -4.12
CA ALA A 196 -21.50 -3.74 -3.76
C ALA A 196 -20.94 -4.25 -2.42
N TYR A 197 -19.75 -3.80 -2.03
CA TYR A 197 -19.04 -4.20 -0.81
C TYR A 197 -18.95 -3.10 0.24
N GLY A 198 -19.70 -2.01 0.04
CA GLY A 198 -19.74 -0.89 0.97
C GLY A 198 -18.47 -0.03 0.99
N ILE A 199 -17.64 -0.12 -0.05
CA ILE A 199 -16.38 0.63 -0.21
C ILE A 199 -16.67 1.89 -1.05
N PHE A 200 -16.58 3.07 -0.42
CA PHE A 200 -16.92 4.36 -1.03
C PHE A 200 -15.89 5.43 -0.68
N HIS A 201 -15.76 6.39 -1.57
CA HIS A 201 -15.05 7.63 -1.26
C HIS A 201 -15.60 8.31 0.00
N GLY A 202 -14.71 8.73 0.89
CA GLY A 202 -15.07 9.48 2.11
C GLY A 202 -15.76 8.66 3.21
N ARG A 203 -16.08 7.39 3.00
CA ARG A 203 -16.53 6.49 4.03
C ARG A 203 -15.35 5.74 4.64
N PRO A 204 -15.18 5.75 5.99
CA PRO A 204 -14.06 5.04 6.61
C PRO A 204 -14.07 3.56 6.27
N ILE A 205 -12.95 3.02 5.76
CA ILE A 205 -12.83 1.56 5.55
C ILE A 205 -12.89 0.79 6.86
N TYR A 206 -12.65 1.45 8.00
CA TYR A 206 -12.82 0.85 9.32
C TYR A 206 -14.26 0.39 9.60
N ASP A 207 -15.26 1.05 8.98
CA ASP A 207 -16.68 0.66 9.10
C ASP A 207 -16.97 -0.74 8.52
N LEU A 208 -16.03 -1.31 7.78
CA LEU A 208 -16.12 -2.67 7.24
C LEU A 208 -15.70 -3.73 8.26
N VAL A 209 -15.07 -3.34 9.38
CA VAL A 209 -14.71 -4.27 10.46
C VAL A 209 -15.97 -4.92 11.00
N GLY A 210 -15.97 -6.24 11.07
CA GLY A 210 -17.16 -7.04 11.40
C GLY A 210 -17.88 -7.61 10.18
N SER A 211 -17.50 -7.24 8.95
CA SER A 211 -18.10 -7.74 7.71
C SER A 211 -17.44 -9.06 7.26
N GLU A 212 -18.26 -10.04 6.89
CA GLU A 212 -17.78 -11.28 6.28
C GLU A 212 -17.16 -11.05 4.91
N ASP A 213 -17.71 -10.10 4.13
CA ASP A 213 -17.17 -9.72 2.83
C ASP A 213 -15.74 -9.17 2.94
N LEU A 214 -15.48 -8.30 3.93
CA LEU A 214 -14.11 -7.81 4.16
C LEU A 214 -13.14 -8.97 4.40
N ALA A 215 -13.50 -9.88 5.29
CA ALA A 215 -12.67 -11.04 5.61
C ALA A 215 -12.45 -11.95 4.40
N GLY A 216 -13.48 -12.13 3.58
CA GLY A 216 -13.41 -12.86 2.31
C GLY A 216 -12.49 -12.17 1.31
N ILE A 217 -12.73 -10.91 0.98
CA ILE A 217 -11.93 -10.11 0.03
C ILE A 217 -10.44 -10.17 0.38
N LEU A 218 -10.07 -10.01 1.65
CA LEU A 218 -8.68 -9.96 2.07
C LEU A 218 -8.00 -11.35 2.13
N ASN A 219 -8.72 -12.39 2.53
CA ASN A 219 -8.13 -13.72 2.78
C ASN A 219 -8.43 -14.75 1.68
N ARG A 220 -9.53 -14.59 0.95
CA ARG A 220 -10.02 -15.53 -0.08
C ARG A 220 -10.51 -14.77 -1.32
N PRO A 221 -9.65 -13.96 -1.97
CA PRO A 221 -10.07 -13.12 -3.10
C PRO A 221 -10.59 -13.94 -4.29
N GLU A 222 -10.25 -15.22 -4.40
CA GLU A 222 -10.82 -16.15 -5.40
C GLU A 222 -12.33 -16.34 -5.31
N GLU A 223 -12.94 -16.02 -4.16
CA GLU A 223 -14.39 -16.05 -3.94
C GLU A 223 -15.08 -14.76 -4.46
N TYR A 224 -14.28 -13.74 -4.85
CA TYR A 224 -14.73 -12.40 -5.26
C TYR A 224 -14.21 -12.01 -6.65
N PRO A 225 -14.38 -12.85 -7.70
CA PRO A 225 -13.77 -12.61 -9.02
C PRO A 225 -14.27 -11.35 -9.72
N ASP A 226 -15.40 -10.80 -9.32
CA ASP A 226 -15.98 -9.57 -9.91
C ASP A 226 -15.29 -8.28 -9.42
N LEU A 227 -14.33 -8.40 -8.47
CA LEU A 227 -13.55 -7.26 -7.95
C LEU A 227 -12.23 -7.04 -8.70
N PHE A 228 -11.77 -7.99 -9.53
CA PHE A 228 -10.42 -8.00 -10.09
C PHE A 228 -10.36 -8.23 -11.59
#